data_53d1b710e3e062fc8016ac008532951f
#
_entry.id   53d1b710e3e062fc8016ac008532951f
#
_cell.length_a   1.000
_cell.length_b   1.000
_cell.length_c   1.000
_cell.angle_alpha   90.00
_cell.angle_beta   90.00
_cell.angle_gamma   90.00
#
_symmetry.space_group_name_H-M   'P 1'
#
loop_
_entity.id
_entity.type
_entity.pdbx_description
1 polymer ?
#
loop_
_entity_poly.entity_id
_entity_poly.type
_entity_poly.pdbx_seq_one_letter_code
_entity_poly.pdbx_strand_id
1 'polypeptide(L)'
;MSNLTMFKASNLGTSQSGKASDVYFRVLWADGTTYLSRRNTGVYELASGTGTYGTSFNVSTAFSGSILWDVDGTSVYALEEIETAVDLRFTRFMTTGRWIIDENTNEMIFYKDDNTTEIARFDLKDSAGNGAVDAVFERLRSS
;
A
#
# COMPACT_ATOMS: atom_id res chain seq x y z
N MET A 1 2.35 -13.46 -10.90
CA MET A 1 2.20 -12.39 -9.87
C MET A 1 0.90 -11.69 -10.11
N SER A 2 0.10 -11.47 -9.08
CA SER A 2 -1.13 -10.70 -9.20
C SER A 2 -0.80 -9.21 -9.36
N ASN A 3 -1.42 -8.54 -10.34
CA ASN A 3 -1.29 -7.11 -10.53
C ASN A 3 -2.52 -6.41 -9.95
N LEU A 4 -2.29 -5.29 -9.29
CA LEU A 4 -3.32 -4.40 -8.77
C LEU A 4 -3.35 -3.14 -9.63
N THR A 5 -4.52 -2.77 -10.16
CA THR A 5 -4.69 -1.47 -10.81
C THR A 5 -4.91 -0.40 -9.73
N MET A 6 -4.04 0.58 -9.72
CA MET A 6 -4.13 1.74 -8.82
C MET A 6 -4.57 2.97 -9.61
N PHE A 7 -5.44 3.76 -9.00
CA PHE A 7 -5.74 5.12 -9.44
C PHE A 7 -5.09 6.10 -8.47
N LYS A 8 -4.39 7.09 -9.03
CA LYS A 8 -3.81 8.19 -8.26
C LYS A 8 -4.15 9.52 -8.92
N ALA A 9 -4.36 10.53 -8.10
CA ALA A 9 -4.67 11.89 -8.56
C ALA A 9 -3.97 12.91 -7.67
N SER A 10 -3.48 13.98 -8.28
CA SER A 10 -2.85 15.09 -7.59
C SER A 10 -3.32 16.45 -8.10
N ASN A 11 -3.41 17.42 -7.20
CA ASN A 11 -3.69 18.81 -7.56
C ASN A 11 -2.35 19.54 -7.77
N LEU A 12 -2.08 19.91 -9.00
CA LEU A 12 -0.87 20.63 -9.41
C LEU A 12 -1.08 22.17 -9.44
N GLY A 13 -2.27 22.62 -9.07
CA GLY A 13 -2.65 24.01 -9.02
C GLY A 13 -3.33 24.48 -10.31
N THR A 14 -4.21 25.48 -10.18
CA THR A 14 -5.03 26.01 -11.28
C THR A 14 -4.21 26.57 -12.44
N SER A 15 -2.98 27.03 -12.20
CA SER A 15 -2.05 27.48 -13.24
C SER A 15 -1.61 26.36 -14.19
N GLN A 16 -1.81 25.10 -13.81
CA GLN A 16 -1.53 23.93 -14.61
C GLN A 16 -2.76 23.36 -15.31
N SER A 17 -3.93 23.99 -15.19
CA SER A 17 -5.15 23.54 -15.88
C SER A 17 -5.00 23.56 -17.40
N GLY A 18 -5.59 22.56 -18.06
CA GLY A 18 -5.58 22.40 -19.51
C GLY A 18 -4.26 21.86 -20.09
N LYS A 19 -3.31 21.43 -19.25
CA LYS A 19 -1.97 20.99 -19.66
C LYS A 19 -1.78 19.46 -19.59
N ALA A 20 -2.80 18.67 -19.83
CA ALA A 20 -2.72 17.21 -19.72
C ALA A 20 -1.60 16.58 -20.59
N SER A 21 -1.26 17.19 -21.74
CA SER A 21 -0.15 16.76 -22.60
C SER A 21 1.24 16.94 -21.96
N ASP A 22 1.34 17.90 -21.04
CA ASP A 22 2.61 18.34 -20.45
C ASP A 22 2.78 17.81 -19.02
N VAL A 23 1.73 17.18 -18.47
CA VAL A 23 1.76 16.54 -17.16
C VAL A 23 2.23 15.10 -17.30
N TYR A 24 3.23 14.75 -16.53
CA TYR A 24 3.85 13.43 -16.50
C TYR A 24 3.82 12.87 -15.09
N PHE A 25 3.93 11.54 -15.01
CA PHE A 25 4.17 10.85 -13.76
C PHE A 25 5.25 9.78 -13.93
N ARG A 26 5.88 9.41 -12.83
CA ARG A 26 6.73 8.23 -12.69
C ARG A 26 6.47 7.57 -11.36
N VAL A 27 6.70 6.28 -11.26
CA VAL A 27 6.53 5.51 -10.02
C VAL A 27 7.88 4.96 -9.59
N LEU A 28 8.21 5.14 -8.33
CA LEU A 28 9.45 4.67 -7.73
C LEU A 28 9.13 3.64 -6.66
N TRP A 29 10.03 2.68 -6.49
CA TRP A 29 10.06 1.83 -5.30
C TRP A 29 10.40 2.65 -4.05
N ALA A 30 10.18 2.08 -2.86
CA ALA A 30 10.52 2.72 -1.58
C ALA A 30 12.03 3.05 -1.43
N ASP A 31 12.90 2.33 -2.14
CA ASP A 31 14.34 2.60 -2.21
C ASP A 31 14.73 3.71 -3.21
N GLY A 32 13.75 4.32 -3.88
CA GLY A 32 13.95 5.36 -4.87
C GLY A 32 14.25 4.85 -6.28
N THR A 33 14.38 3.55 -6.51
CA THR A 33 14.59 3.00 -7.85
C THR A 33 13.32 3.09 -8.70
N THR A 34 13.47 3.14 -10.02
CA THR A 34 12.34 3.31 -10.94
C THR A 34 11.53 2.04 -11.10
N TYR A 35 10.25 2.08 -10.75
CA TYR A 35 9.26 1.04 -11.06
C TYR A 35 8.59 1.27 -12.41
N LEU A 36 8.04 2.48 -12.64
CA LEU A 36 7.53 2.93 -13.93
C LEU A 36 8.29 4.19 -14.38
N SER A 37 8.84 4.15 -15.58
CA SER A 37 9.51 5.30 -16.19
C SER A 37 8.54 6.47 -16.39
N ARG A 38 9.08 7.69 -16.42
CA ARG A 38 8.32 8.91 -16.67
C ARG A 38 7.46 8.80 -17.94
N ARG A 39 6.18 9.11 -17.84
CA ARG A 39 5.21 9.03 -18.94
C ARG A 39 4.02 9.96 -18.68
N ASN A 40 3.30 10.29 -19.76
CA ASN A 40 2.01 11.00 -19.68
C ASN A 40 0.82 10.14 -20.19
N THR A 41 1.07 8.94 -20.64
CA THR A 41 0.02 8.03 -21.14
C THR A 41 -1.01 7.74 -20.06
N GLY A 42 -2.27 8.05 -20.34
CA GLY A 42 -3.37 7.85 -19.39
C GLY A 42 -3.52 8.97 -18.36
N VAL A 43 -2.78 10.07 -18.49
CA VAL A 43 -2.97 11.27 -17.68
C VAL A 43 -4.12 12.09 -18.24
N TYR A 44 -5.03 12.51 -17.39
CA TYR A 44 -6.13 13.40 -17.75
C TYR A 44 -6.51 14.32 -16.60
N GLU A 45 -7.03 15.50 -16.93
CA GLU A 45 -7.54 16.43 -15.93
C GLU A 45 -8.92 15.97 -15.45
N LEU A 46 -9.08 15.79 -14.13
CA LEU A 46 -10.30 15.25 -13.51
C LEU A 46 -11.47 16.24 -13.56
N ALA A 47 -11.16 17.55 -13.42
CA ALA A 47 -12.14 18.62 -13.52
C ALA A 47 -11.48 19.81 -14.18
N SER A 48 -12.05 20.26 -15.30
CA SER A 48 -11.56 21.39 -16.07
C SER A 48 -11.43 22.65 -15.20
N GLY A 49 -10.32 23.33 -15.32
CA GLY A 49 -10.04 24.56 -14.58
C GLY A 49 -9.39 24.34 -13.20
N THR A 50 -9.23 23.11 -12.75
CA THR A 50 -8.70 22.83 -11.39
C THR A 50 -7.20 22.56 -11.35
N GLY A 51 -6.63 22.09 -12.46
CA GLY A 51 -5.25 21.59 -12.48
C GLY A 51 -5.07 20.29 -11.66
N THR A 52 -6.18 19.56 -11.44
CA THR A 52 -6.16 18.26 -10.77
C THR A 52 -6.09 17.16 -11.81
N TYR A 53 -5.03 16.38 -11.79
CA TYR A 53 -4.75 15.33 -12.75
C TYR A 53 -4.84 13.94 -12.13
N GLY A 54 -5.31 12.98 -12.92
CA GLY A 54 -5.39 11.58 -12.51
C GLY A 54 -4.79 10.66 -13.54
N THR A 55 -4.36 9.49 -13.09
CA THR A 55 -3.89 8.39 -13.92
C THR A 55 -4.15 7.05 -13.27
N SER A 56 -4.21 6.00 -14.08
CA SER A 56 -4.28 4.62 -13.62
C SER A 56 -3.08 3.83 -14.13
N PHE A 57 -2.52 2.97 -13.29
CA PHE A 57 -1.39 2.11 -13.62
C PHE A 57 -1.42 0.83 -12.79
N ASN A 58 -0.70 -0.19 -13.24
CA ASN A 58 -0.62 -1.45 -12.54
C ASN A 58 0.64 -1.54 -11.69
N VAL A 59 0.48 -2.05 -10.47
CA VAL A 59 1.58 -2.39 -9.56
C VAL A 59 1.46 -3.85 -9.10
N SER A 60 2.54 -4.42 -8.59
CA SER A 60 2.47 -5.71 -7.91
C SER A 60 1.72 -5.58 -6.60
N THR A 61 1.10 -6.67 -6.13
CA THR A 61 0.38 -6.68 -4.84
C THR A 61 1.27 -6.44 -3.62
N ALA A 62 2.59 -6.56 -3.78
CA ALA A 62 3.59 -6.29 -2.74
C ALA A 62 4.35 -4.99 -3.00
N PHE A 63 3.78 -4.07 -3.79
CA PHE A 63 4.43 -2.80 -4.11
C PHE A 63 4.32 -1.83 -2.93
N SER A 64 5.45 -1.24 -2.57
CA SER A 64 5.55 -0.06 -1.70
C SER A 64 6.46 0.95 -2.37
N GLY A 65 6.06 2.21 -2.43
CA GLY A 65 6.82 3.23 -3.13
C GLY A 65 6.08 4.56 -3.23
N SER A 66 6.39 5.32 -4.27
CA SER A 66 5.86 6.68 -4.46
C SER A 66 5.52 6.95 -5.91
N ILE A 67 4.54 7.82 -6.14
CA ILE A 67 4.31 8.46 -7.44
C ILE A 67 4.79 9.91 -7.38
N LEU A 68 5.56 10.30 -8.39
CA LEU A 68 5.97 11.69 -8.60
C LEU A 68 5.27 12.25 -9.82
N TRP A 69 4.72 13.43 -9.67
CA TRP A 69 4.11 14.20 -10.74
C TRP A 69 5.00 15.37 -11.14
N ASP A 70 5.18 15.60 -12.42
CA ASP A 70 5.90 16.75 -12.95
C ASP A 70 5.19 17.36 -14.17
N VAL A 71 5.50 18.61 -14.46
CA VAL A 71 5.07 19.31 -15.67
C VAL A 71 6.32 19.66 -16.46
N ASP A 72 6.36 19.29 -17.75
CA ASP A 72 7.48 19.53 -18.69
C ASP A 72 8.86 19.02 -18.23
N GLY A 73 8.92 18.17 -17.22
CA GLY A 73 10.16 17.58 -16.71
C GLY A 73 11.06 18.52 -15.93
N THR A 74 10.61 19.72 -15.62
CA THR A 74 11.44 20.75 -14.98
C THR A 74 11.27 20.87 -13.48
N SER A 75 10.15 20.41 -12.94
CA SER A 75 9.88 20.49 -11.50
C SER A 75 9.02 19.33 -11.04
N VAL A 76 9.31 18.78 -9.87
CA VAL A 76 8.41 17.84 -9.18
C VAL A 76 7.34 18.67 -8.48
N TYR A 77 6.10 18.49 -8.88
CA TYR A 77 4.95 19.23 -8.31
C TYR A 77 4.31 18.50 -7.14
N ALA A 78 4.33 17.18 -7.16
CA ALA A 78 3.76 16.38 -6.09
C ALA A 78 4.49 15.05 -5.95
N LEU A 79 4.64 14.63 -4.70
CA LEU A 79 5.12 13.32 -4.31
C LEU A 79 4.07 12.70 -3.40
N GLU A 80 3.57 11.54 -3.75
CA GLU A 80 2.58 10.81 -2.96
C GLU A 80 3.07 9.37 -2.70
N GLU A 81 2.91 8.92 -1.48
CA GLU A 81 3.19 7.53 -1.13
C GLU A 81 2.13 6.59 -1.71
N ILE A 82 2.57 5.41 -2.12
CA ILE A 82 1.75 4.32 -2.57
C ILE A 82 1.96 3.16 -1.61
N GLU A 83 0.95 2.86 -0.82
CA GLU A 83 0.85 1.60 -0.09
C GLU A 83 -0.15 0.70 -0.82
N THR A 84 0.21 -0.55 -1.01
CA THR A 84 -0.73 -1.49 -1.62
C THR A 84 -1.83 -1.84 -0.61
N ALA A 85 -3.04 -2.03 -1.11
CA ALA A 85 -4.21 -2.38 -0.30
C ALA A 85 -4.03 -3.70 0.51
N VAL A 86 -2.95 -4.44 0.28
CA VAL A 86 -2.62 -5.66 1.04
C VAL A 86 -2.32 -5.30 2.49
N ASP A 87 -1.51 -4.27 2.75
CA ASP A 87 -1.17 -3.87 4.12
C ASP A 87 -2.36 -3.26 4.84
N LEU A 88 -3.16 -2.44 4.14
CA LEU A 88 -4.41 -1.91 4.69
C LEU A 88 -5.45 -3.01 4.96
N ARG A 89 -5.56 -4.00 4.08
CA ARG A 89 -6.43 -5.17 4.30
C ARG A 89 -5.95 -6.01 5.47
N PHE A 90 -4.65 -6.27 5.56
CA PHE A 90 -4.07 -7.00 6.69
C PHE A 90 -4.35 -6.28 8.01
N THR A 91 -4.07 -4.97 8.09
CA THR A 91 -4.35 -4.15 9.27
C THR A 91 -5.83 -4.15 9.62
N ARG A 92 -6.71 -4.03 8.62
CA ARG A 92 -8.17 -4.11 8.82
C ARG A 92 -8.54 -5.46 9.43
N PHE A 93 -8.08 -6.58 8.86
CA PHE A 93 -8.41 -7.91 9.38
C PHE A 93 -7.86 -8.12 10.79
N MET A 94 -6.66 -7.59 11.10
CA MET A 94 -6.10 -7.64 12.45
C MET A 94 -6.94 -6.87 13.47
N THR A 95 -7.64 -5.81 13.06
CA THR A 95 -8.44 -4.94 13.96
C THR A 95 -9.91 -5.31 14.01
N THR A 96 -10.49 -5.88 12.95
CA THR A 96 -11.92 -6.14 12.83
C THR A 96 -12.28 -7.61 12.68
N GLY A 97 -11.34 -8.45 12.26
CA GLY A 97 -11.54 -9.88 12.09
C GLY A 97 -11.52 -10.66 13.41
N ARG A 98 -11.96 -11.90 13.32
CA ARG A 98 -11.85 -12.85 14.44
C ARG A 98 -10.38 -13.19 14.69
N TRP A 99 -10.00 -13.28 15.94
CA TRP A 99 -8.74 -13.90 16.35
C TRP A 99 -8.99 -14.91 17.49
N ILE A 100 -8.14 -15.90 17.60
CA ILE A 100 -8.14 -16.89 18.67
C ILE A 100 -6.73 -17.10 19.21
N ILE A 101 -6.65 -17.54 20.46
CA ILE A 101 -5.43 -18.11 21.03
C ILE A 101 -5.65 -19.62 21.10
N ASP A 102 -4.78 -20.37 20.46
CA ASP A 102 -4.72 -21.83 20.57
C ASP A 102 -3.74 -22.21 21.68
N GLU A 103 -4.30 -22.61 22.81
CA GLU A 103 -3.51 -23.00 24.00
C GLU A 103 -2.70 -24.28 23.79
N ASN A 104 -3.09 -25.15 22.85
CA ASN A 104 -2.36 -26.39 22.58
C ASN A 104 -1.07 -26.14 21.81
N THR A 105 -1.08 -25.13 20.94
CA THR A 105 0.07 -24.76 20.10
C THR A 105 0.80 -23.53 20.59
N ASN A 106 0.25 -22.80 21.57
CA ASN A 106 0.69 -21.47 22.02
C ASN A 106 0.78 -20.46 20.88
N GLU A 107 -0.28 -20.39 20.08
CA GLU A 107 -0.33 -19.53 18.91
C GLU A 107 -1.50 -18.56 18.98
N MET A 108 -1.32 -17.36 18.42
CA MET A 108 -2.38 -16.41 18.11
C MET A 108 -2.66 -16.45 16.61
N ILE A 109 -3.91 -16.74 16.23
CA ILE A 109 -4.33 -16.93 14.85
C ILE A 109 -5.36 -15.86 14.50
N PHE A 110 -5.16 -15.17 13.38
CA PHE A 110 -6.05 -14.14 12.85
C PHE A 110 -6.75 -14.63 11.59
N TYR A 111 -8.02 -14.30 11.46
CA TYR A 111 -8.88 -14.71 10.35
C TYR A 111 -9.40 -13.50 9.58
N LYS A 112 -9.78 -13.72 8.31
CA LYS A 112 -10.55 -12.74 7.52
C LYS A 112 -11.95 -12.52 8.11
N ASP A 113 -12.69 -11.59 7.50
CA ASP A 113 -14.08 -11.29 7.83
C ASP A 113 -15.01 -12.52 7.70
N ASP A 114 -14.60 -13.57 7.00
CA ASP A 114 -15.31 -14.85 6.87
C ASP A 114 -15.16 -15.75 8.12
N ASN A 115 -14.32 -15.37 9.09
CA ASN A 115 -13.99 -16.08 10.33
C ASN A 115 -13.40 -17.49 10.14
N THR A 116 -13.01 -17.87 8.94
CA THR A 116 -12.52 -19.20 8.59
C THR A 116 -11.19 -19.18 7.84
N THR A 117 -10.97 -18.17 7.00
CA THR A 117 -9.71 -18.05 6.24
C THR A 117 -8.65 -17.39 7.10
N GLU A 118 -7.61 -18.16 7.45
CA GLU A 118 -6.44 -17.66 8.18
C GLU A 118 -5.66 -16.64 7.35
N ILE A 119 -5.20 -15.57 8.00
CA ILE A 119 -4.38 -14.52 7.36
C ILE A 119 -3.01 -14.38 8.00
N ALA A 120 -2.90 -14.69 9.29
CA ALA A 120 -1.65 -14.64 10.01
C ALA A 120 -1.69 -15.54 11.25
N ARG A 121 -0.52 -16.04 11.61
CA ARG A 121 -0.28 -16.86 12.79
C ARG A 121 0.97 -16.37 13.49
N PHE A 122 0.95 -16.32 14.81
CA PHE A 122 2.06 -15.86 15.63
C PHE A 122 2.30 -16.83 16.76
N ASP A 123 3.54 -17.28 16.92
CA ASP A 123 3.98 -18.01 18.10
C ASP A 123 4.01 -17.06 19.31
N LEU A 124 3.39 -17.46 20.39
CA LEU A 124 3.42 -16.73 21.65
C LEU A 124 4.55 -17.29 22.53
N LYS A 125 5.41 -16.41 23.02
CA LYS A 125 6.59 -16.76 23.80
C LYS A 125 6.60 -16.02 25.14
N ASP A 126 7.10 -16.68 26.18
CA ASP A 126 7.46 -16.06 27.46
C ASP A 126 8.80 -15.30 27.37
N SER A 127 9.23 -14.67 28.44
CA SER A 127 10.51 -13.96 28.51
C SER A 127 11.75 -14.87 28.39
N ALA A 128 11.59 -16.18 28.49
CA ALA A 128 12.64 -17.17 28.30
C ALA A 128 12.63 -17.78 26.89
N GLY A 129 11.68 -17.37 26.05
CA GLY A 129 11.52 -17.85 24.65
C GLY A 129 10.75 -19.16 24.53
N ASN A 130 10.12 -19.65 25.61
CA ASN A 130 9.28 -20.85 25.55
C ASN A 130 7.86 -20.47 25.11
N GLY A 131 7.15 -21.43 24.50
CA GLY A 131 5.74 -21.25 24.16
C GLY A 131 4.89 -20.97 25.39
N ALA A 132 4.08 -19.89 25.39
CA ALA A 132 3.25 -19.51 26.54
C ALA A 132 2.03 -18.72 26.08
N VAL A 133 0.91 -18.89 26.80
CA VAL A 133 -0.31 -18.13 26.59
C VAL A 133 -0.60 -17.14 27.73
N ASP A 134 -0.10 -17.40 28.95
CA ASP A 134 -0.39 -16.60 30.13
C ASP A 134 0.59 -15.47 30.40
N ALA A 135 1.85 -15.62 30.05
CA ALA A 135 2.91 -14.64 30.32
C ALA A 135 3.61 -14.25 29.00
N VAL A 136 2.84 -13.89 28.02
CA VAL A 136 3.35 -13.55 26.68
C VAL A 136 4.21 -12.30 26.75
N PHE A 137 5.50 -12.47 26.44
CA PHE A 137 6.47 -11.39 26.33
C PHE A 137 6.72 -10.98 24.88
N GLU A 138 6.65 -11.96 23.97
CA GLU A 138 6.94 -11.77 22.56
C GLU A 138 5.95 -12.54 21.69
N ARG A 139 5.65 -12.00 20.50
CA ARG A 139 4.94 -12.73 19.43
C ARG A 139 5.81 -12.73 18.19
N LEU A 140 6.13 -13.92 17.72
CA LEU A 140 6.89 -14.13 16.48
C LEU A 140 5.94 -14.64 15.39
N ARG A 141 6.05 -14.09 14.19
CA ARG A 141 5.26 -14.58 13.06
C ARG A 141 5.74 -15.99 12.71
N SER A 142 4.84 -16.96 12.74
CA SER A 142 5.11 -18.32 12.28
C SER A 142 5.36 -18.33 10.78
N SER A 143 6.35 -19.13 10.35
CA SER A 143 6.76 -19.26 8.93
C SER A 143 5.77 -20.09 8.11
#